data_614fe026fe828f197643ecd57a3cb595
#
_entry.id   614fe026fe828f197643ecd57a3cb595
#
_cell.length_a   1.000
_cell.length_b   1.000
_cell.length_c   1.000
_cell.angle_alpha   90.00
_cell.angle_beta   90.00
_cell.angle_gamma   90.00
#
_symmetry.space_group_name_H-M   'P 1'
#
loop_
_entity.id
_entity.type
_entity.pdbx_description
1 polymer ?
#
loop_
_entity_poly.entity_id
_entity_poly.type
_entity_poly.pdbx_seq_one_letter_code
_entity_poly.pdbx_strand_id
1 'polypeptide(L)'
;MWLLDQHYIVFVKHRFNILKILNVLNPRINEIKEDYMQKIITGLFLLVMTFYAYSNEKVPAGLNSYVTNLVNEASSILNDSKLSERVKIAKARELMSQNLDFDWMAKYTLGRNGIKTLSGGQVQEFIKVYSKYVTKSYTDLIKDYKGKQPKIVGVRPLSSTDFMVAMNIISNKEQDPIKVEYLVREMKGNGKDVFKVSDIITEGVSLIGAQQDEFTDTLKNQGFKALIQKLESRS
;
A
#
# COMPACT_ATOMS: atom_id res chain seq x y z
N MET A 1 -11.62 -10.60 -13.00
CA MET A 1 -11.26 -11.44 -14.16
C MET A 1 -12.31 -11.44 -15.27
N TRP A 2 -13.54 -10.99 -15.06
CA TRP A 2 -14.62 -10.96 -16.09
C TRP A 2 -14.73 -9.66 -16.91
N LEU A 3 -14.20 -8.55 -16.46
CA LEU A 3 -14.32 -7.25 -17.16
C LEU A 3 -13.25 -7.01 -18.25
N LEU A 4 -12.14 -7.74 -18.23
CA LEU A 4 -11.10 -7.67 -19.26
C LEU A 4 -11.50 -8.41 -20.56
N ASP A 5 -12.39 -9.38 -20.49
CA ASP A 5 -12.80 -10.20 -21.64
C ASP A 5 -13.72 -9.46 -22.63
N GLN A 6 -14.58 -8.57 -22.15
CA GLN A 6 -15.52 -7.82 -23.00
C GLN A 6 -14.82 -6.77 -23.86
N HIS A 7 -13.86 -6.04 -23.31
CA HIS A 7 -13.11 -5.03 -24.08
C HIS A 7 -12.13 -5.65 -25.08
N TYR A 8 -11.55 -6.81 -24.74
CA TYR A 8 -10.67 -7.54 -25.64
C TYR A 8 -11.44 -8.11 -26.84
N ILE A 9 -12.63 -8.66 -26.63
CA ILE A 9 -13.51 -9.21 -27.69
C ILE A 9 -13.99 -8.10 -28.64
N VAL A 10 -14.34 -6.91 -28.13
CA VAL A 10 -14.75 -5.75 -28.95
C VAL A 10 -13.58 -5.24 -29.80
N PHE A 11 -12.38 -5.17 -29.21
CA PHE A 11 -11.17 -4.72 -29.91
C PHE A 11 -10.76 -5.69 -31.04
N VAL A 12 -10.85 -6.98 -30.80
CA VAL A 12 -10.56 -8.03 -31.79
C VAL A 12 -11.60 -8.00 -32.93
N LYS A 13 -12.90 -7.88 -32.62
CA LYS A 13 -13.96 -7.75 -33.64
C LYS A 13 -13.82 -6.52 -34.54
N HIS A 14 -13.43 -5.39 -33.97
CA HIS A 14 -13.24 -4.15 -34.76
C HIS A 14 -12.05 -4.25 -35.72
N ARG A 15 -10.95 -4.89 -35.31
CA ARG A 15 -9.80 -5.14 -36.19
C ARG A 15 -10.10 -6.14 -37.30
N PHE A 16 -10.91 -7.16 -37.04
CA PHE A 16 -11.33 -8.12 -38.08
C PHE A 16 -12.15 -7.45 -39.18
N ASN A 17 -13.00 -6.47 -38.87
CA ASN A 17 -13.76 -5.73 -39.87
C ASN A 17 -12.88 -4.77 -40.71
N ILE A 18 -11.89 -4.12 -40.12
CA ILE A 18 -10.93 -3.26 -40.84
C ILE A 18 -10.07 -4.09 -41.81
N LEU A 19 -9.64 -5.30 -41.39
CA LEU A 19 -8.87 -6.21 -42.22
C LEU A 19 -9.70 -6.76 -43.42
N LYS A 20 -11.02 -6.99 -43.25
CA LYS A 20 -11.90 -7.35 -44.35
C LYS A 20 -12.05 -6.23 -45.38
N ILE A 21 -12.16 -4.99 -44.94
CA ILE A 21 -12.26 -3.82 -45.84
C ILE A 21 -10.95 -3.61 -46.63
N LEU A 22 -9.79 -3.79 -45.98
CA LEU A 22 -8.49 -3.66 -46.65
C LEU A 22 -8.22 -4.82 -47.66
N ASN A 23 -8.74 -6.01 -47.43
CA ASN A 23 -8.62 -7.15 -48.36
C ASN A 23 -9.39 -6.92 -49.67
N VAL A 24 -10.47 -6.14 -49.64
CA VAL A 24 -11.29 -5.87 -50.84
C VAL A 24 -10.62 -4.80 -51.71
N LEU A 25 -9.77 -3.93 -51.11
CA LEU A 25 -9.19 -2.77 -51.79
C LEU A 25 -7.84 -3.04 -52.47
N ASN A 26 -7.11 -4.10 -52.12
CA ASN A 26 -5.83 -4.40 -52.79
C ASN A 26 -5.35 -5.84 -52.60
N PRO A 27 -5.50 -6.73 -53.61
CA PRO A 27 -5.13 -8.15 -53.52
C PRO A 27 -3.61 -8.44 -53.44
N ARG A 28 -2.74 -7.46 -53.76
CA ARG A 28 -1.27 -7.62 -53.64
C ARG A 28 -0.73 -7.51 -52.22
N ILE A 29 -1.57 -7.15 -51.26
CA ILE A 29 -1.17 -7.00 -49.86
C ILE A 29 -1.10 -8.35 -49.13
N ASN A 30 -1.62 -9.43 -49.74
CA ASN A 30 -1.72 -10.74 -49.06
C ASN A 30 -0.37 -11.45 -48.89
N GLU A 31 0.58 -11.31 -49.78
CA GLU A 31 1.88 -12.00 -49.68
C GLU A 31 2.82 -11.33 -48.65
N ILE A 32 2.71 -10.03 -48.45
CA ILE A 32 3.49 -9.31 -47.44
C ILE A 32 2.91 -9.52 -46.04
N LYS A 33 1.64 -9.89 -45.93
CA LYS A 33 0.92 -10.02 -44.65
C LYS A 33 1.32 -11.22 -43.80
N GLU A 34 1.60 -12.37 -44.39
CA GLU A 34 1.88 -13.55 -43.60
C GLU A 34 3.20 -13.46 -42.84
N ASP A 35 4.24 -12.92 -43.44
CA ASP A 35 5.55 -12.73 -42.79
C ASP A 35 5.51 -11.63 -41.73
N TYR A 36 4.81 -10.53 -41.98
CA TYR A 36 4.61 -9.46 -40.99
C TYR A 36 3.68 -9.87 -39.83
N MET A 37 2.59 -10.60 -40.12
CA MET A 37 1.71 -11.10 -39.08
C MET A 37 2.38 -12.13 -38.20
N GLN A 38 3.17 -13.05 -38.74
CA GLN A 38 3.96 -13.98 -37.95
C GLN A 38 4.97 -13.28 -37.07
N LYS A 39 5.66 -12.25 -37.56
CA LYS A 39 6.61 -11.46 -36.79
C LYS A 39 5.93 -10.64 -35.68
N ILE A 40 4.74 -10.10 -35.95
CA ILE A 40 3.94 -9.35 -34.95
C ILE A 40 3.39 -10.34 -33.89
N ILE A 41 2.89 -11.49 -34.28
CA ILE A 41 2.36 -12.51 -33.37
C ILE A 41 3.50 -13.08 -32.51
N THR A 42 4.67 -13.35 -33.09
CA THR A 42 5.87 -13.80 -32.37
C THR A 42 6.38 -12.70 -31.42
N GLY A 43 6.41 -11.47 -31.85
CA GLY A 43 6.77 -10.33 -31.01
C GLY A 43 5.77 -10.09 -29.86
N LEU A 44 4.47 -10.22 -30.13
CA LEU A 44 3.42 -10.11 -29.11
C LEU A 44 3.48 -11.28 -28.11
N PHE A 45 3.75 -12.50 -28.60
CA PHE A 45 3.89 -13.69 -27.75
C PHE A 45 5.13 -13.62 -26.87
N LEU A 46 6.26 -13.11 -27.38
CA LEU A 46 7.45 -12.82 -26.58
C LEU A 46 7.19 -11.73 -25.54
N LEU A 47 6.43 -10.67 -25.89
CA LEU A 47 6.05 -9.62 -24.95
C LEU A 47 5.13 -10.14 -23.84
N VAL A 48 4.17 -11.00 -24.18
CA VAL A 48 3.27 -11.63 -23.20
C VAL A 48 4.03 -12.58 -22.28
N MET A 49 5.01 -13.34 -22.81
CA MET A 49 5.86 -14.22 -21.98
C MET A 49 6.73 -13.45 -21.00
N THR A 50 7.19 -12.24 -21.33
CA THR A 50 7.92 -11.40 -20.39
C THR A 50 7.03 -10.85 -19.28
N PHE A 51 5.74 -10.60 -19.53
CA PHE A 51 4.76 -10.22 -18.49
C PHE A 51 4.42 -11.37 -17.54
N TYR A 52 4.39 -12.63 -18.00
CA TYR A 52 4.17 -13.79 -17.12
C TYR A 52 5.36 -14.10 -16.21
N ALA A 53 6.58 -13.72 -16.57
CA ALA A 53 7.75 -13.91 -15.72
C ALA A 53 7.82 -12.90 -14.53
N TYR A 54 7.05 -11.80 -14.58
CA TYR A 54 7.08 -10.76 -13.54
C TYR A 54 6.10 -10.99 -12.37
N SER A 55 5.26 -12.05 -12.41
CA SER A 55 4.17 -12.21 -11.42
C SER A 55 4.37 -13.35 -10.42
N ASN A 56 5.59 -13.85 -10.23
CA ASN A 56 5.87 -14.98 -9.32
C ASN A 56 6.58 -14.57 -8.01
N GLU A 57 6.40 -13.34 -7.54
CA GLU A 57 6.83 -13.03 -6.18
C GLU A 57 5.90 -13.74 -5.20
N LYS A 58 6.47 -14.74 -4.50
CA LYS A 58 5.72 -15.54 -3.53
C LYS A 58 5.45 -14.71 -2.28
N VAL A 59 4.20 -14.67 -1.86
CA VAL A 59 3.84 -14.13 -0.55
C VAL A 59 4.51 -15.01 0.52
N PRO A 60 5.31 -14.45 1.44
CA PRO A 60 5.95 -15.21 2.51
C PRO A 60 4.91 -15.93 3.38
N ALA A 61 5.19 -17.18 3.74
CA ALA A 61 4.25 -18.02 4.51
C ALA A 61 3.86 -17.38 5.85
N GLY A 62 4.76 -16.61 6.47
CA GLY A 62 4.52 -15.93 7.75
C GLY A 62 3.67 -14.67 7.68
N LEU A 63 3.53 -14.05 6.50
CA LEU A 63 2.88 -12.75 6.36
C LEU A 63 1.39 -12.78 6.75
N ASN A 64 0.65 -13.78 6.27
CA ASN A 64 -0.77 -13.93 6.61
C ASN A 64 -0.98 -14.12 8.12
N SER A 65 -0.13 -14.94 8.76
CA SER A 65 -0.19 -15.15 10.20
C SER A 65 0.16 -13.89 10.98
N TYR A 66 1.19 -13.14 10.53
CA TYR A 66 1.57 -11.88 11.13
C TYR A 66 0.41 -10.87 11.11
N VAL A 67 -0.18 -10.62 9.93
CA VAL A 67 -1.26 -9.64 9.81
C VAL A 67 -2.51 -10.09 10.56
N THR A 68 -2.85 -11.38 10.49
CA THR A 68 -4.00 -11.93 11.24
C THR A 68 -3.82 -11.73 12.74
N ASN A 69 -2.64 -12.03 13.29
CA ASN A 69 -2.34 -11.85 14.70
C ASN A 69 -2.39 -10.38 15.12
N LEU A 70 -1.77 -9.49 14.33
CA LEU A 70 -1.80 -8.05 14.57
C LEU A 70 -3.23 -7.50 14.65
N VAL A 71 -4.05 -7.87 13.67
CA VAL A 71 -5.46 -7.45 13.58
C VAL A 71 -6.29 -8.01 14.72
N ASN A 72 -6.11 -9.29 15.06
CA ASN A 72 -6.81 -9.93 16.18
C ASN A 72 -6.42 -9.31 17.53
N GLU A 73 -5.14 -9.03 17.74
CA GLU A 73 -4.64 -8.38 18.96
C GLU A 73 -5.20 -6.96 19.09
N ALA A 74 -5.15 -6.16 18.02
CA ALA A 74 -5.75 -4.83 17.99
C ALA A 74 -7.25 -4.89 18.32
N SER A 75 -8.00 -5.80 17.68
CA SER A 75 -9.43 -5.99 17.92
C SER A 75 -9.73 -6.43 19.37
N SER A 76 -8.90 -7.33 19.91
CA SER A 76 -9.03 -7.80 21.30
C SER A 76 -8.87 -6.64 22.29
N ILE A 77 -7.83 -5.81 22.11
CA ILE A 77 -7.60 -4.64 22.97
C ILE A 77 -8.80 -3.67 22.91
N LEU A 78 -9.31 -3.38 21.71
CA LEU A 78 -10.36 -2.39 21.49
C LEU A 78 -11.72 -2.84 22.05
N ASN A 79 -12.03 -4.12 21.90
CA ASN A 79 -13.34 -4.66 22.28
C ASN A 79 -13.40 -5.21 23.71
N ASP A 80 -12.29 -5.26 24.46
CA ASP A 80 -12.29 -5.72 25.84
C ASP A 80 -13.01 -4.72 26.76
N SER A 81 -14.20 -5.10 27.20
CA SER A 81 -15.04 -4.28 28.11
C SER A 81 -14.46 -4.16 29.54
N LYS A 82 -13.51 -5.01 29.91
CA LYS A 82 -12.86 -4.99 31.24
C LYS A 82 -11.72 -3.99 31.32
N LEU A 83 -11.19 -3.55 30.18
CA LEU A 83 -10.11 -2.59 30.13
C LEU A 83 -10.65 -1.15 30.15
N SER A 84 -10.04 -0.31 31.00
CA SER A 84 -10.28 1.13 30.94
C SER A 84 -9.71 1.73 29.63
N GLU A 85 -10.25 2.84 29.16
CA GLU A 85 -9.76 3.54 27.96
C GLU A 85 -8.26 3.85 28.06
N ARG A 86 -7.79 4.25 29.23
CA ARG A 86 -6.37 4.52 29.49
C ARG A 86 -5.50 3.27 29.23
N VAL A 87 -5.95 2.10 29.66
CA VAL A 87 -5.23 0.83 29.47
C VAL A 87 -5.27 0.42 27.99
N LYS A 88 -6.41 0.58 27.33
CA LYS A 88 -6.52 0.32 25.88
C LYS A 88 -5.55 1.19 25.07
N ILE A 89 -5.49 2.48 25.36
CA ILE A 89 -4.55 3.41 24.71
C ILE A 89 -3.10 2.98 24.96
N ALA A 90 -2.73 2.59 26.19
CA ALA A 90 -1.38 2.14 26.50
C ALA A 90 -1.00 0.87 25.70
N LYS A 91 -1.90 -0.13 25.68
CA LYS A 91 -1.69 -1.37 24.90
C LYS A 91 -1.63 -1.12 23.40
N ALA A 92 -2.48 -0.23 22.85
CA ALA A 92 -2.44 0.13 21.46
C ALA A 92 -1.14 0.85 21.06
N ARG A 93 -0.61 1.72 21.93
CA ARG A 93 0.70 2.35 21.73
C ARG A 93 1.84 1.33 21.69
N GLU A 94 1.80 0.36 22.59
CA GLU A 94 2.77 -0.73 22.62
C GLU A 94 2.70 -1.56 21.33
N LEU A 95 1.49 -1.96 20.91
CA LEU A 95 1.28 -2.69 19.67
C LEU A 95 1.80 -1.93 18.45
N MET A 96 1.54 -0.61 18.36
CA MET A 96 2.07 0.24 17.29
C MET A 96 3.60 0.30 17.33
N SER A 97 4.22 0.46 18.51
CA SER A 97 5.68 0.56 18.64
C SER A 97 6.38 -0.72 18.17
N GLN A 98 5.74 -1.86 18.37
CA GLN A 98 6.25 -3.17 17.97
C GLN A 98 6.04 -3.46 16.48
N ASN A 99 5.00 -2.90 15.85
CA ASN A 99 4.55 -3.31 14.53
C ASN A 99 4.68 -2.25 13.42
N LEU A 100 4.82 -0.95 13.75
CA LEU A 100 5.05 0.09 12.75
C LEU A 100 6.54 0.31 12.47
N ASP A 101 6.90 0.53 11.21
CA ASP A 101 8.24 0.93 10.78
C ASP A 101 8.38 2.46 10.83
N PHE A 102 8.43 3.02 12.04
CA PHE A 102 8.50 4.47 12.24
C PHE A 102 9.71 5.12 11.58
N ASP A 103 10.85 4.42 11.52
CA ASP A 103 12.06 4.93 10.90
C ASP A 103 11.86 5.13 9.38
N TRP A 104 11.32 4.12 8.72
CA TRP A 104 11.05 4.19 7.30
C TRP A 104 9.92 5.18 6.98
N MET A 105 8.81 5.14 7.73
CA MET A 105 7.67 6.05 7.57
C MET A 105 8.10 7.52 7.70
N ALA A 106 8.86 7.85 8.74
CA ALA A 106 9.38 9.19 8.96
C ALA A 106 10.29 9.64 7.81
N LYS A 107 11.23 8.81 7.38
CA LYS A 107 12.12 9.11 6.26
C LYS A 107 11.34 9.29 4.95
N TYR A 108 10.33 8.47 4.72
CA TYR A 108 9.46 8.60 3.56
C TYR A 108 8.74 9.96 3.56
N THR A 109 8.16 10.39 4.69
CA THR A 109 7.43 11.65 4.79
C THR A 109 8.31 12.89 4.69
N LEU A 110 9.60 12.81 5.05
CA LEU A 110 10.57 13.87 4.75
C LEU A 110 10.89 13.98 3.27
N GLY A 111 10.73 12.90 2.52
CA GLY A 111 11.11 12.81 1.13
C GLY A 111 12.62 12.84 0.91
N ARG A 112 13.05 12.47 -0.29
CA ARG A 112 14.48 12.39 -0.65
C ARG A 112 15.21 13.74 -0.48
N ASN A 113 14.54 14.84 -0.84
CA ASN A 113 15.14 16.17 -0.76
C ASN A 113 15.24 16.64 0.70
N GLY A 114 14.21 16.42 1.51
CA GLY A 114 14.23 16.75 2.92
C GLY A 114 15.37 16.05 3.67
N ILE A 115 15.53 14.73 3.45
CA ILE A 115 16.62 13.96 4.07
C ILE A 115 18.00 14.51 3.69
N LYS A 116 18.21 14.95 2.44
CA LYS A 116 19.49 15.50 1.98
C LYS A 116 19.83 16.88 2.57
N THR A 117 18.83 17.67 2.94
CA THR A 117 19.01 19.02 3.48
C THR A 117 19.17 19.06 4.99
N LEU A 118 18.82 17.97 5.69
CA LEU A 118 18.89 17.85 7.14
C LEU A 118 20.18 17.16 7.59
N SER A 119 20.70 17.55 8.74
CA SER A 119 21.77 16.81 9.42
C SER A 119 21.25 15.46 9.95
N GLY A 120 22.14 14.49 10.16
CA GLY A 120 21.79 13.22 10.77
C GLY A 120 21.06 13.37 12.12
N GLY A 121 21.47 14.34 12.95
CA GLY A 121 20.82 14.65 14.22
C GLY A 121 19.38 15.14 14.03
N GLN A 122 19.14 16.01 13.05
CA GLN A 122 17.79 16.49 12.75
C GLN A 122 16.88 15.38 12.22
N VAL A 123 17.41 14.46 11.41
CA VAL A 123 16.64 13.30 10.94
C VAL A 123 16.24 12.41 12.12
N GLN A 124 17.15 12.16 13.08
CA GLN A 124 16.82 11.38 14.28
C GLN A 124 15.82 12.08 15.20
N GLU A 125 15.93 13.39 15.36
CA GLU A 125 14.94 14.20 16.08
C GLU A 125 13.56 14.11 15.43
N PHE A 126 13.51 14.23 14.10
CA PHE A 126 12.26 14.11 13.36
C PHE A 126 11.63 12.73 13.56
N ILE A 127 12.37 11.63 13.42
CA ILE A 127 11.86 10.27 13.63
C ILE A 127 11.23 10.11 15.02
N LYS A 128 11.90 10.66 16.05
CA LYS A 128 11.39 10.62 17.44
C LYS A 128 10.09 11.40 17.61
N VAL A 129 9.99 12.60 17.04
CA VAL A 129 8.79 13.44 17.12
C VAL A 129 7.68 12.85 16.27
N TYR A 130 8.00 12.39 15.07
CA TYR A 130 7.07 11.73 14.15
C TYR A 130 6.41 10.49 14.76
N SER A 131 7.20 9.63 15.43
CA SER A 131 6.65 8.42 16.08
C SER A 131 5.61 8.76 17.15
N LYS A 132 5.83 9.82 17.93
CA LYS A 132 4.86 10.31 18.93
C LYS A 132 3.60 10.84 18.25
N TYR A 133 3.78 11.68 17.23
CA TYR A 133 2.67 12.25 16.46
C TYR A 133 1.77 11.17 15.85
N VAL A 134 2.36 10.20 15.14
CA VAL A 134 1.60 9.08 14.54
C VAL A 134 0.90 8.26 15.61
N THR A 135 1.61 7.89 16.68
CA THR A 135 1.03 7.12 17.79
C THR A 135 -0.16 7.85 18.42
N LYS A 136 -0.06 9.16 18.65
CA LYS A 136 -1.17 9.97 19.20
C LYS A 136 -2.35 10.01 18.22
N SER A 137 -2.08 10.33 16.96
CA SER A 137 -3.13 10.42 15.93
C SER A 137 -3.94 9.12 15.81
N TYR A 138 -3.27 7.97 15.82
CA TYR A 138 -3.99 6.69 15.76
C TYR A 138 -4.71 6.34 17.06
N THR A 139 -4.13 6.67 18.22
CA THR A 139 -4.81 6.38 19.50
C THR A 139 -6.07 7.22 19.69
N ASP A 140 -6.14 8.40 19.08
CA ASP A 140 -7.36 9.21 19.11
C ASP A 140 -8.49 8.60 18.26
N LEU A 141 -8.15 7.86 17.19
CA LEU A 141 -9.12 7.16 16.35
C LEU A 141 -9.64 5.86 16.99
N ILE A 142 -9.00 5.34 18.03
CA ILE A 142 -9.38 4.06 18.67
C ILE A 142 -10.84 4.06 19.14
N LYS A 143 -11.35 5.19 19.62
CA LYS A 143 -12.73 5.31 20.13
C LYS A 143 -13.77 5.01 19.06
N ASP A 144 -13.44 5.30 17.80
CA ASP A 144 -14.33 5.13 16.65
C ASP A 144 -14.38 3.69 16.11
N TYR A 145 -13.45 2.82 16.57
CA TYR A 145 -13.34 1.44 16.12
C TYR A 145 -14.13 0.42 16.98
N LYS A 146 -14.78 0.87 18.04
CA LYS A 146 -15.51 -0.02 18.94
C LYS A 146 -16.62 -0.79 18.21
N GLY A 147 -16.56 -2.13 18.30
CA GLY A 147 -17.55 -3.02 17.67
C GLY A 147 -17.32 -3.29 16.18
N LYS A 148 -16.27 -2.74 15.57
CA LYS A 148 -15.91 -3.01 14.18
C LYS A 148 -15.04 -4.27 14.09
N GLN A 149 -15.25 -5.07 13.03
CA GLN A 149 -14.51 -6.32 12.82
C GLN A 149 -13.70 -6.22 11.51
N PRO A 150 -12.37 -6.29 11.57
CA PRO A 150 -11.52 -6.35 10.40
C PRO A 150 -11.54 -7.75 9.78
N LYS A 151 -11.60 -7.81 8.44
CA LYS A 151 -11.51 -9.05 7.66
C LYS A 151 -10.48 -8.87 6.55
N ILE A 152 -9.44 -9.70 6.54
CA ILE A 152 -8.47 -9.74 5.44
C ILE A 152 -9.18 -10.28 4.20
N VAL A 153 -9.09 -9.56 3.08
CA VAL A 153 -9.72 -9.92 1.81
C VAL A 153 -8.71 -10.28 0.73
N GLY A 154 -7.45 -9.91 0.87
CA GLY A 154 -6.41 -10.27 -0.07
C GLY A 154 -5.02 -9.80 0.33
N VAL A 155 -4.02 -10.43 -0.25
CA VAL A 155 -2.61 -10.04 -0.16
C VAL A 155 -2.02 -10.03 -1.57
N ARG A 156 -1.30 -8.97 -1.93
CA ARG A 156 -0.57 -8.89 -3.20
C ARG A 156 0.87 -8.40 -2.98
N PRO A 157 1.86 -9.04 -3.61
CA PRO A 157 3.23 -8.54 -3.59
C PRO A 157 3.33 -7.23 -4.41
N LEU A 158 4.13 -6.29 -3.93
CA LEU A 158 4.53 -5.08 -4.64
C LEU A 158 5.99 -5.16 -5.07
N SER A 159 6.81 -5.84 -4.27
CA SER A 159 8.22 -6.14 -4.51
C SER A 159 8.59 -7.43 -3.77
N SER A 160 9.85 -7.85 -3.84
CA SER A 160 10.37 -8.99 -3.09
C SER A 160 10.26 -8.85 -1.57
N THR A 161 10.06 -7.62 -1.06
CA THR A 161 10.01 -7.31 0.38
C THR A 161 8.78 -6.52 0.80
N ASP A 162 8.00 -6.00 -0.14
CA ASP A 162 6.86 -5.15 0.16
C ASP A 162 5.55 -5.79 -0.32
N PHE A 163 4.55 -5.82 0.54
CA PHE A 163 3.28 -6.49 0.32
C PHE A 163 2.12 -5.56 0.68
N MET A 164 1.08 -5.56 -0.14
CA MET A 164 -0.17 -4.88 0.18
C MET A 164 -1.17 -5.89 0.73
N VAL A 165 -1.67 -5.65 1.94
CA VAL A 165 -2.70 -6.47 2.58
C VAL A 165 -4.00 -5.68 2.62
N ALA A 166 -4.98 -6.13 1.85
CA ALA A 166 -6.30 -5.53 1.77
C ALA A 166 -7.23 -6.10 2.84
N MET A 167 -7.95 -5.23 3.53
CA MET A 167 -8.91 -5.56 4.57
C MET A 167 -10.21 -4.77 4.41
N ASN A 168 -11.31 -5.37 4.82
CA ASN A 168 -12.58 -4.71 5.02
C ASN A 168 -12.84 -4.60 6.53
N ILE A 169 -13.16 -3.39 7.00
CA ILE A 169 -13.61 -3.17 8.37
C ILE A 169 -15.13 -3.12 8.35
N ILE A 170 -15.75 -4.12 8.96
CA ILE A 170 -17.19 -4.31 8.94
C ILE A 170 -17.78 -3.73 10.24
N SER A 171 -18.81 -2.91 10.11
CA SER A 171 -19.59 -2.36 11.22
C SER A 171 -21.02 -2.92 11.19
N ASN A 172 -21.58 -3.24 12.34
CA ASN A 172 -22.96 -3.66 12.43
C ASN A 172 -23.98 -2.54 12.13
N LYS A 173 -23.48 -1.30 11.97
CA LYS A 173 -24.31 -0.10 11.78
C LYS A 173 -24.20 0.50 10.38
N GLU A 174 -23.17 0.16 9.63
CA GLU A 174 -22.87 0.69 8.30
C GLU A 174 -23.14 -0.40 7.25
N GLN A 175 -23.77 -0.05 6.13
CA GLN A 175 -24.08 -1.00 5.07
C GLN A 175 -22.83 -1.39 4.28
N ASP A 176 -21.90 -0.44 4.08
CA ASP A 176 -20.68 -0.67 3.31
C ASP A 176 -19.45 -0.81 4.23
N PRO A 177 -18.56 -1.77 3.97
CA PRO A 177 -17.33 -1.92 4.72
C PRO A 177 -16.34 -0.79 4.38
N ILE A 178 -15.64 -0.28 5.40
CA ILE A 178 -14.50 0.62 5.18
C ILE A 178 -13.34 -0.20 4.60
N LYS A 179 -12.82 0.23 3.46
CA LYS A 179 -11.67 -0.42 2.82
C LYS A 179 -10.37 0.12 3.39
N VAL A 180 -9.54 -0.78 3.90
CA VAL A 180 -8.23 -0.45 4.45
C VAL A 180 -7.18 -1.36 3.83
N GLU A 181 -6.07 -0.78 3.41
CA GLU A 181 -4.90 -1.55 2.96
C GLU A 181 -3.70 -1.21 3.84
N TYR A 182 -2.93 -2.22 4.20
CA TYR A 182 -1.64 -2.06 4.88
C TYR A 182 -0.50 -2.34 3.91
N LEU A 183 0.44 -1.41 3.80
CA LEU A 183 1.74 -1.70 3.24
C LEU A 183 2.56 -2.40 4.32
N VAL A 184 2.87 -3.68 4.12
CA VAL A 184 3.69 -4.48 5.03
C VAL A 184 5.03 -4.74 4.38
N ARG A 185 6.11 -4.47 5.10
CA ARG A 185 7.49 -4.68 4.64
C ARG A 185 8.12 -5.84 5.38
N GLU A 186 8.76 -6.72 4.64
CA GLU A 186 9.62 -7.76 5.17
C GLU A 186 11.02 -7.22 5.40
N MET A 187 11.45 -7.29 6.65
CA MET A 187 12.79 -6.87 7.05
C MET A 187 13.62 -8.12 7.32
N LYS A 188 14.79 -8.20 6.72
CA LYS A 188 15.73 -9.29 6.98
C LYS A 188 16.33 -9.10 8.38
N GLY A 189 15.99 -9.98 9.30
CA GLY A 189 16.53 -10.01 10.66
C GLY A 189 17.03 -11.41 10.98
N ASN A 190 18.12 -11.54 11.69
CA ASN A 190 18.74 -12.72 12.33
C ASN A 190 18.11 -14.12 12.06
N GLY A 191 17.85 -14.45 10.77
CA GLY A 191 17.32 -15.76 10.36
C GLY A 191 15.82 -15.96 10.52
N LYS A 192 15.05 -14.90 10.86
CA LYS A 192 13.59 -14.90 10.87
C LYS A 192 13.06 -13.71 10.07
N ASP A 193 11.99 -13.95 9.34
CA ASP A 193 11.26 -12.89 8.66
C ASP A 193 10.59 -11.99 9.70
N VAL A 194 10.93 -10.71 9.67
CA VAL A 194 10.32 -9.69 10.53
C VAL A 194 9.48 -8.79 9.64
N PHE A 195 8.19 -8.73 9.92
CA PHE A 195 7.26 -7.87 9.19
C PHE A 195 6.96 -6.59 9.97
N LYS A 196 6.86 -5.48 9.26
CA LYS A 196 6.45 -4.17 9.80
C LYS A 196 5.43 -3.51 8.89
N VAL A 197 4.45 -2.86 9.46
CA VAL A 197 3.52 -1.99 8.72
C VAL A 197 4.20 -0.65 8.47
N SER A 198 4.23 -0.20 7.22
CA SER A 198 4.90 1.02 6.78
C SER A 198 3.96 2.07 6.21
N ASP A 199 2.71 1.70 5.89
CA ASP A 199 1.65 2.64 5.51
C ASP A 199 0.28 2.04 5.80
N ILE A 200 -0.69 2.93 6.01
CA ILE A 200 -2.11 2.59 6.10
C ILE A 200 -2.84 3.44 5.07
N ILE A 201 -3.55 2.76 4.18
CA ILE A 201 -4.31 3.37 3.10
C ILE A 201 -5.79 3.15 3.43
N THR A 202 -6.55 4.21 3.60
CA THR A 202 -7.98 4.16 3.89
C THR A 202 -8.74 4.80 2.75
N GLU A 203 -9.70 4.07 2.16
CA GLU A 203 -10.48 4.52 1.00
C GLU A 203 -9.58 5.05 -0.15
N GLY A 204 -8.42 4.41 -0.37
CA GLY A 204 -7.46 4.77 -1.41
C GLY A 204 -6.52 5.93 -1.07
N VAL A 205 -6.61 6.51 0.13
CA VAL A 205 -5.74 7.60 0.57
C VAL A 205 -4.62 7.05 1.46
N SER A 206 -3.38 7.17 0.99
CA SER A 206 -2.16 6.83 1.76
C SER A 206 -1.91 7.86 2.84
N LEU A 207 -1.75 7.40 4.08
CA LEU A 207 -1.45 8.27 5.20
C LEU A 207 -0.08 8.94 5.04
N ILE A 208 0.96 8.14 4.80
CA ILE A 208 2.32 8.69 4.67
C ILE A 208 2.47 9.54 3.42
N GLY A 209 1.69 9.26 2.35
CA GLY A 209 1.65 10.11 1.17
C GLY A 209 1.10 11.51 1.48
N ALA A 210 -0.05 11.58 2.13
CA ALA A 210 -0.64 12.85 2.57
C ALA A 210 0.29 13.62 3.53
N GLN A 211 0.95 12.90 4.44
CA GLN A 211 1.92 13.51 5.35
C GLN A 211 3.18 13.99 4.63
N GLN A 212 3.65 13.27 3.61
CA GLN A 212 4.80 13.70 2.81
C GLN A 212 4.56 15.05 2.15
N ASP A 213 3.38 15.22 1.53
CA ASP A 213 3.02 16.48 0.88
C ASP A 213 3.00 17.64 1.92
N GLU A 214 2.36 17.44 3.06
CA GLU A 214 2.27 18.43 4.12
C GLU A 214 3.65 18.78 4.73
N PHE A 215 4.48 17.75 5.00
CA PHE A 215 5.75 17.95 5.72
C PHE A 215 6.84 18.50 4.81
N THR A 216 6.89 18.07 3.54
CA THR A 216 7.84 18.63 2.58
C THR A 216 7.53 20.09 2.28
N ASP A 217 6.25 20.45 2.18
CA ASP A 217 5.85 21.87 2.03
C ASP A 217 6.23 22.70 3.25
N THR A 218 5.93 22.21 4.47
CA THR A 218 6.31 22.91 5.71
C THR A 218 7.82 23.04 5.84
N LEU A 219 8.58 21.97 5.56
CA LEU A 219 10.05 21.98 5.64
C LEU A 219 10.66 22.99 4.65
N LYS A 220 10.15 23.01 3.42
CA LYS A 220 10.62 23.92 2.35
C LYS A 220 10.32 25.38 2.65
N ASN A 221 9.12 25.70 3.11
CA ASN A 221 8.64 27.09 3.21
C ASN A 221 8.86 27.70 4.58
N GLN A 222 8.93 26.89 5.67
CA GLN A 222 9.01 27.37 7.05
C GLN A 222 10.22 26.80 7.82
N GLY A 223 10.90 25.81 7.25
CA GLY A 223 12.10 25.22 7.83
C GLY A 223 11.86 24.11 8.86
N PHE A 224 12.95 23.47 9.29
CA PHE A 224 12.91 22.29 10.15
C PHE A 224 12.28 22.56 11.52
N LYS A 225 12.62 23.69 12.15
CA LYS A 225 12.07 24.04 13.48
C LYS A 225 10.55 24.16 13.46
N ALA A 226 10.00 24.78 12.43
CA ALA A 226 8.55 24.90 12.26
C ALA A 226 7.88 23.54 12.07
N LEU A 227 8.51 22.63 11.29
CA LEU A 227 8.02 21.26 11.12
C LEU A 227 7.98 20.50 12.44
N ILE A 228 9.03 20.56 13.26
CA ILE A 228 9.06 19.93 14.58
C ILE A 228 7.97 20.50 15.50
N GLN A 229 7.86 21.82 15.61
CA GLN A 229 6.82 22.48 16.43
C GLN A 229 5.40 22.08 15.99
N LYS A 230 5.16 21.97 14.68
CA LYS A 230 3.88 21.54 14.12
C LYS A 230 3.52 20.11 14.55
N LEU A 231 4.47 19.17 14.52
CA LEU A 231 4.23 17.81 14.96
C LEU A 231 4.05 17.72 16.48
N GLU A 232 4.88 18.43 17.26
CA GLU A 232 4.80 18.44 18.71
C GLU A 232 3.47 19.02 19.22
N SER A 233 2.92 20.04 18.55
CA SER A 233 1.61 20.61 18.91
C SER A 233 0.45 19.66 18.71
N ARG A 234 0.66 18.58 17.91
CA ARG A 234 -0.33 17.55 17.59
C ARG A 234 -0.05 16.21 18.26
N SER A 235 1.03 16.11 19.07
CA SER A 235 1.51 14.86 19.70
C SER A 235 0.89 14.60 21.08
#